data_69860098a20b68dca2bf2c921f4c7eed
#
_entry.id   69860098a20b68dca2bf2c921f4c7eed
#
_cell.length_a   1.000
_cell.length_b   1.000
_cell.length_c   1.000
_cell.angle_alpha   90.00
_cell.angle_beta   90.00
_cell.angle_gamma   90.00
#
_symmetry.space_group_name_H-M   'P 1'
#
loop_
_entity.id
_entity.type
_entity.pdbx_description
1 polymer ?
#
loop_
_entity_poly.entity_id
_entity_poly.type
_entity_poly.pdbx_seq_one_letter_code
_entity_poly.pdbx_strand_id
1 'polypeptide(L)' 'MEKTYMLEECPICRGAGFVMHEGGWGDQVECADCSAHTVYVEYNNEAEKLEAEQAVVHLWNIGKVITSERGE' A
#
# COMPACT_ATOMS: atom_id res chain seq x y z
N MET A 1 -17.50 -1.10 12.73
CA MET A 1 -17.51 -1.58 11.40
C MET A 1 -16.18 -1.41 10.74
N GLU A 2 -15.65 -2.45 10.19
CA GLU A 2 -14.39 -2.35 9.61
C GLU A 2 -14.42 -1.98 8.19
N LYS A 3 -13.40 -1.33 7.69
CA LYS A 3 -13.28 -1.01 6.33
C LYS A 3 -12.55 -2.07 5.63
N THR A 4 -13.06 -2.45 4.49
CA THR A 4 -12.44 -3.48 3.68
C THR A 4 -12.13 -2.90 2.33
N TYR A 5 -10.89 -2.96 1.93
CA TYR A 5 -10.49 -2.47 0.63
C TYR A 5 -10.31 -3.64 -0.31
N MET A 6 -10.69 -3.42 -1.56
CA MET A 6 -10.51 -4.43 -2.59
C MET A 6 -9.13 -4.27 -3.16
N LEU A 7 -8.21 -5.11 -2.76
CA LEU A 7 -6.85 -5.08 -3.26
C LEU A 7 -6.69 -6.13 -4.33
N GLU A 8 -6.18 -5.70 -5.48
CA GLU A 8 -5.86 -6.65 -6.54
C GLU A 8 -4.66 -7.47 -6.15
N GLU A 9 -4.38 -8.49 -6.93
CA GLU A 9 -3.18 -9.27 -6.71
C GLU A 9 -1.96 -8.41 -6.98
N CYS A 10 -0.85 -8.78 -6.36
CA CYS A 10 0.40 -8.08 -6.58
C CYS A 10 0.72 -8.07 -8.07
N PRO A 11 1.05 -6.91 -8.64
CA PRO A 11 1.34 -6.86 -10.07
C PRO A 11 2.66 -7.53 -10.44
N ILE A 12 3.48 -7.88 -9.46
CA ILE A 12 4.77 -8.48 -9.72
C ILE A 12 4.70 -10.01 -9.57
N CYS A 13 4.20 -10.49 -8.44
CA CYS A 13 4.23 -11.92 -8.16
C CYS A 13 2.85 -12.52 -7.95
N ARG A 14 1.82 -11.69 -7.99
CA ARG A 14 0.43 -12.09 -7.80
C ARG A 14 0.12 -12.56 -6.40
N GLY A 15 0.97 -12.20 -5.45
CA GLY A 15 0.70 -12.50 -4.06
C GLY A 15 -0.34 -11.55 -3.48
N ALA A 16 -0.60 -11.71 -2.20
CA ALA A 16 -1.60 -10.89 -1.52
C ALA A 16 -0.96 -9.62 -1.01
N GLY A 17 -1.64 -8.50 -1.17
CA GLY A 17 -1.19 -7.24 -0.61
C GLY A 17 -1.92 -6.89 0.66
N PHE A 18 -1.35 -6.03 1.45
CA PHE A 18 -1.99 -5.55 2.66
C PHE A 18 -1.57 -4.12 2.94
N VAL A 19 -2.43 -3.39 3.64
CA VAL A 19 -2.14 -2.01 3.99
C VAL A 19 -1.29 -1.99 5.24
N MET A 20 -0.16 -1.28 5.18
CA MET A 20 0.70 -1.13 6.34
C MET A 20 0.68 0.29 6.82
N HIS A 21 0.65 0.46 8.13
CA HIS A 21 0.71 1.78 8.74
C HIS A 21 2.09 1.95 9.36
N GLU A 22 2.86 2.87 8.79
CA GLU A 22 4.23 3.04 9.21
C GLU A 22 4.36 4.30 10.03
N GLY A 23 5.08 4.22 11.13
CA GLY A 23 5.38 5.41 11.89
C GLY A 23 4.18 6.11 12.48
N GLY A 24 3.03 5.54 12.38
CA GLY A 24 1.84 6.09 12.95
C GLY A 24 1.14 7.15 12.11
N TRP A 25 1.82 7.71 11.14
CA TRP A 25 1.25 8.81 10.37
C TRP A 25 1.49 8.63 8.88
N GLY A 26 1.45 7.42 8.40
CA GLY A 26 1.58 7.16 6.98
C GLY A 26 1.15 5.76 6.65
N ASP A 27 0.83 5.53 5.38
CA ASP A 27 0.34 4.25 4.92
C ASP A 27 1.03 3.84 3.65
N GLN A 28 1.11 2.55 3.42
CA GLN A 28 1.51 1.99 2.14
C GLN A 28 0.88 0.62 2.02
N VAL A 29 0.78 0.11 0.81
CA VAL A 29 0.35 -1.25 0.59
C VAL A 29 1.58 -2.05 0.22
N GLU A 30 1.73 -3.22 0.79
CA GLU A 30 2.90 -4.04 0.58
C GLU A 30 2.48 -5.46 0.27
N CYS A 31 3.25 -6.12 -0.57
CA CYS A 31 3.02 -7.53 -0.87
C CYS A 31 3.69 -8.40 0.18
N ALA A 32 2.97 -9.40 0.65
CA ALA A 32 3.52 -10.29 1.65
C ALA A 32 4.56 -11.25 1.09
N ASP A 33 4.59 -11.41 -0.22
CA ASP A 33 5.47 -12.41 -0.82
C ASP A 33 6.72 -11.84 -1.43
N CYS A 34 6.62 -10.78 -2.20
CA CYS A 34 7.80 -10.27 -2.92
C CYS A 34 8.25 -8.92 -2.44
N SER A 35 7.58 -8.36 -1.45
CA SER A 35 7.94 -7.07 -0.86
C SER A 35 7.77 -5.88 -1.78
N ALA A 36 7.05 -6.04 -2.87
CA ALA A 36 6.68 -4.88 -3.68
C ALA A 36 5.74 -4.01 -2.85
N HIS A 37 5.83 -2.70 -3.00
CA HIS A 37 5.00 -1.81 -2.19
C HIS A 37 4.74 -0.52 -2.95
N THR A 38 3.68 0.17 -2.54
CA THR A 38 3.40 1.49 -3.09
C THR A 38 4.31 2.51 -2.42
N VAL A 39 4.27 3.75 -2.91
CA VAL A 39 4.95 4.82 -2.21
C VAL A 39 4.26 5.01 -0.86
N TYR A 40 5.01 5.55 0.08
CA TYR A 40 4.52 5.84 1.41
C TYR A 40 3.78 7.18 1.36
N VAL A 41 2.55 7.19 1.82
CA VAL A 41 1.75 8.41 1.81
C VAL A 41 1.53 8.83 3.26
N GLU A 42 2.03 10.03 3.59
CA GLU A 42 1.90 10.54 4.95
C GLU A 42 0.61 11.30 5.10
N TYR A 43 0.12 11.37 6.33
CA TYR A 43 -1.05 12.18 6.63
C TYR A 43 -0.81 12.91 7.94
N ASN A 44 -1.55 13.98 8.17
CA ASN A 44 -1.33 14.85 9.31
C ASN A 44 -2.37 14.73 10.40
N ASN A 45 -3.51 14.15 10.08
CA ASN A 45 -4.57 13.97 11.08
C ASN A 45 -5.44 12.80 10.66
N GLU A 46 -6.38 12.45 11.50
CA GLU A 46 -7.18 11.27 11.22
C GLU A 46 -8.12 11.44 10.05
N ALA A 47 -8.49 12.66 9.75
CA ALA A 47 -9.33 12.87 8.58
C ALA A 47 -8.57 12.54 7.32
N GLU A 48 -7.28 12.85 7.28
CA GLU A 48 -6.46 12.55 6.11
C GLU A 48 -6.05 11.09 6.06
N LYS A 49 -6.12 10.40 7.19
CA LYS A 49 -5.73 9.00 7.23
C LYS A 49 -6.53 8.17 6.24
N LEU A 50 -7.82 8.38 6.19
CA LEU A 50 -8.67 7.63 5.29
C LEU A 50 -8.30 7.92 3.84
N GLU A 51 -8.02 9.17 3.53
CA GLU A 51 -7.63 9.52 2.18
C GLU A 51 -6.29 8.90 1.80
N ALA A 52 -5.36 8.84 2.76
CA ALA A 52 -4.07 8.21 2.50
C ALA A 52 -4.25 6.72 2.23
N GLU A 53 -5.12 6.06 3.00
CA GLU A 53 -5.39 4.66 2.76
C GLU A 53 -5.97 4.43 1.38
N GLN A 54 -6.92 5.25 1.00
CA GLN A 54 -7.54 5.11 -0.31
C GLN A 54 -6.55 5.38 -1.42
N ALA A 55 -5.66 6.34 -1.21
CA ALA A 55 -4.66 6.66 -2.22
C ALA A 55 -3.70 5.48 -2.45
N VAL A 56 -3.22 4.86 -1.38
CA VAL A 56 -2.28 3.76 -1.57
C VAL A 56 -2.97 2.52 -2.11
N VAL A 57 -4.23 2.29 -1.74
CA VAL A 57 -4.98 1.19 -2.32
C VAL A 57 -5.14 1.41 -3.82
N HIS A 58 -5.44 2.63 -4.24
CA HIS A 58 -5.56 2.94 -5.64
C HIS A 58 -4.26 2.70 -6.38
N LEU A 59 -3.13 3.15 -5.80
CA LEU A 59 -1.83 2.95 -6.43
C LEU A 59 -1.52 1.47 -6.59
N TRP A 60 -1.83 0.69 -5.59
CA TRP A 60 -1.62 -0.75 -5.67
C TRP A 60 -2.44 -1.36 -6.80
N ASN A 61 -3.70 -0.97 -6.88
CA ASN A 61 -4.63 -1.58 -7.82
C ASN A 61 -4.34 -1.22 -9.27
N ILE A 62 -3.68 -0.09 -9.50
CA ILE A 62 -3.29 0.25 -10.87
C ILE A 62 -1.86 -0.19 -11.19
N GLY A 63 -1.22 -0.91 -10.26
CA GLY A 63 0.08 -1.48 -10.53
C GLY A 63 1.27 -0.58 -10.29
N LYS A 64 1.06 0.53 -9.60
CA LYS A 64 2.15 1.46 -9.33
C LYS A 64 2.85 1.07 -8.05
N VAL A 65 3.73 0.10 -8.16
CA VAL A 65 4.47 -0.39 -7.00
C VAL A 65 5.96 -0.33 -7.26
N ILE A 66 6.72 -0.35 -6.17
CA ILE A 66 8.17 -0.31 -6.20
C ILE A 66 8.65 -1.62 -5.62
N THR A 67 9.65 -2.22 -6.24
CA THR A 67 10.21 -3.44 -5.67
C THR A 67 11.46 -3.07 -4.89
N SER A 68 11.73 -3.83 -3.87
CA SER A 68 12.88 -3.56 -3.06
C SER A 68 14.13 -4.19 -3.52
N GLU A 69 14.09 -4.91 -4.61
CA GLU A 69 15.23 -5.55 -5.00
C GLU A 69 16.21 -4.65 -5.54
N ARG A 70 17.21 -4.74 -5.27
CA ARG A 70 18.08 -3.88 -5.64
C ARG A 70 18.75 -3.99 -6.61
N GLY A 71 18.58 -3.79 -7.04
CA GLY A 71 18.99 -4.00 -7.84
C GLY A 71 19.81 -3.50 -8.30
N GLU A 72 19.84 -3.52 -8.19
CA GLU A 72 20.34 -3.06 -8.35
C GLU A 72 20.59 -2.84 -8.56
#